data_45ec9b2c3af7dad68e133b5377c1afed
#
_entry.id   45ec9b2c3af7dad68e133b5377c1afed
#
_cell.length_a   1.000
_cell.length_b   1.000
_cell.length_c   1.000
_cell.angle_alpha   90.00
_cell.angle_beta   90.00
_cell.angle_gamma   90.00
#
_symmetry.space_group_name_H-M   'P 1'
#
loop_
_entity.id
_entity.type
_entity.pdbx_description
1 polymer ?
#
loop_
_entity_poly.entity_id
_entity_poly.type
_entity_poly.pdbx_seq_one_letter_code
_entity_poly.pdbx_strand_id
1 'polypeptide(L)'
;MPYSTAWLLDQLAQDQPRVKHLFFWGHQPRTDSVVTKSCLSQWWVADFVVAGITYRSTEHWMMAEKARLFDDEGIPARILAASSPAEVKKLGREIQWFVPETWEEHKFEIVKTGNWHKFSQHQNLARFLLATADRVLVEASPVDTIWGIGLAADSADAENPALWRGPNLLGFALMKVRDQLRG
;
A
#
# COMPACT_ATOMS: atom_id res chain seq x y z
N MET A 1 -13.42 0.64 -9.70
CA MET A 1 -12.51 -0.35 -9.06
C MET A 1 -13.35 -1.41 -8.39
N PRO A 2 -13.04 -2.72 -8.47
CA PRO A 2 -13.87 -3.73 -7.82
C PRO A 2 -13.78 -3.66 -6.29
N TYR A 3 -12.65 -3.23 -5.69
CA TYR A 3 -12.52 -3.01 -4.26
C TYR A 3 -12.56 -1.53 -3.92
N SER A 4 -13.47 -1.15 -3.01
CA SER A 4 -13.64 0.20 -2.48
C SER A 4 -14.40 0.14 -1.15
N THR A 5 -14.45 1.24 -0.42
CA THR A 5 -15.29 1.31 0.79
C THR A 5 -16.76 1.07 0.46
N ALA A 6 -17.27 1.59 -0.67
CA ALA A 6 -18.63 1.33 -1.12
C ALA A 6 -18.85 -0.17 -1.41
N TRP A 7 -17.95 -0.82 -2.16
CA TRP A 7 -18.00 -2.26 -2.37
C TRP A 7 -18.06 -3.04 -1.04
N LEU A 8 -17.23 -2.64 -0.05
CA LEU A 8 -17.20 -3.33 1.24
C LEU A 8 -18.50 -3.15 2.03
N LEU A 9 -19.08 -1.95 2.00
CA LEU A 9 -20.38 -1.70 2.60
C LEU A 9 -21.49 -2.54 1.96
N ASP A 10 -21.48 -2.68 0.63
CA ASP A 10 -22.40 -3.55 -0.10
C ASP A 10 -22.23 -5.02 0.29
N GLN A 11 -20.98 -5.50 0.49
CA GLN A 11 -20.72 -6.87 0.97
C GLN A 11 -21.25 -7.09 2.40
N LEU A 12 -21.11 -6.10 3.27
CA LEU A 12 -21.61 -6.17 4.65
C LEU A 12 -23.14 -6.09 4.75
N ALA A 13 -23.80 -5.43 3.78
CA ALA A 13 -25.25 -5.34 3.72
C ALA A 13 -25.92 -6.62 3.19
N GLN A 14 -25.18 -7.47 2.47
CA GLN A 14 -25.65 -8.77 2.02
C GLN A 14 -25.55 -9.77 3.18
N ASP A 15 -26.53 -10.66 3.33
CA ASP A 15 -26.56 -11.71 4.37
C ASP A 15 -25.54 -12.83 4.04
N GLN A 16 -24.29 -12.43 3.84
CA GLN A 16 -23.14 -13.24 3.44
C GLN A 16 -22.34 -13.66 4.68
N PRO A 17 -21.49 -14.70 4.59
CA PRO A 17 -20.60 -15.05 5.68
C PRO A 17 -19.80 -13.84 6.14
N ARG A 18 -19.71 -13.65 7.46
CA ARG A 18 -19.10 -12.48 8.11
C ARG A 18 -17.77 -12.11 7.47
N VAL A 19 -17.68 -10.91 6.92
CA VAL A 19 -16.44 -10.33 6.38
C VAL A 19 -15.38 -10.32 7.49
N LYS A 20 -14.22 -10.90 7.21
CA LYS A 20 -13.09 -10.92 8.13
C LYS A 20 -12.07 -9.89 7.71
N HIS A 21 -11.66 -9.02 8.62
CA HIS A 21 -10.62 -8.03 8.40
C HIS A 21 -9.24 -8.57 8.82
N LEU A 22 -8.18 -8.10 8.17
CA LEU A 22 -6.82 -8.18 8.62
C LEU A 22 -6.28 -6.76 8.72
N PHE A 23 -6.23 -6.24 9.94
CA PHE A 23 -5.67 -4.92 10.22
C PHE A 23 -4.16 -4.98 10.26
N PHE A 24 -3.49 -4.09 9.52
CA PHE A 24 -2.05 -3.94 9.53
C PHE A 24 -1.66 -2.47 9.66
N TRP A 25 -0.54 -2.22 10.30
CA TRP A 25 0.14 -0.93 10.40
C TRP A 25 1.56 -1.17 10.92
N GLY A 26 2.48 -0.22 10.60
CA GLY A 26 3.89 -0.35 10.93
C GLY A 26 4.66 -1.25 9.95
N HIS A 27 5.96 -1.05 9.92
CA HIS A 27 6.85 -1.67 8.92
C HIS A 27 8.06 -2.36 9.54
N GLN A 28 8.13 -2.45 10.87
CA GLN A 28 9.27 -3.06 11.54
C GLN A 28 9.23 -4.58 11.39
N PRO A 29 10.31 -5.22 10.88
CA PRO A 29 10.41 -6.66 10.87
C PRO A 29 10.54 -7.19 12.31
N ARG A 30 10.12 -8.42 12.53
CA ARG A 30 10.45 -9.12 13.76
C ARG A 30 11.92 -9.53 13.76
N THR A 31 12.50 -9.60 14.95
CA THR A 31 13.91 -10.00 15.15
C THR A 31 14.22 -11.45 14.75
N ASP A 32 13.17 -12.29 14.66
CA ASP A 32 13.26 -13.69 14.27
C ASP A 32 13.16 -13.94 12.75
N SER A 33 13.24 -12.89 11.94
CA SER A 33 13.13 -12.94 10.47
C SER A 33 11.80 -13.51 9.94
N VAL A 34 10.79 -13.68 10.80
CA VAL A 34 9.48 -14.17 10.39
C VAL A 34 8.71 -13.06 9.66
N VAL A 35 8.20 -13.37 8.47
CA VAL A 35 7.33 -12.48 7.73
C VAL A 35 6.00 -12.34 8.46
N THR A 36 5.62 -11.10 8.77
CA THR A 36 4.38 -10.76 9.46
C THR A 36 3.58 -9.75 8.65
N LYS A 37 2.41 -9.34 9.15
CA LYS A 37 1.57 -8.34 8.50
C LYS A 37 2.26 -6.99 8.26
N SER A 38 3.38 -6.69 8.91
CA SER A 38 4.19 -5.51 8.64
C SER A 38 4.77 -5.48 7.23
N CYS A 39 4.92 -6.64 6.57
CA CYS A 39 5.36 -6.72 5.18
C CYS A 39 4.36 -6.10 4.19
N LEU A 40 3.11 -5.88 4.60
CA LEU A 40 2.08 -5.21 3.80
C LEU A 40 2.30 -3.69 3.69
N SER A 41 3.09 -3.11 4.60
CA SER A 41 3.43 -1.68 4.57
C SER A 41 4.25 -1.31 3.33
N GLN A 42 4.00 -0.12 2.79
CA GLN A 42 4.85 0.46 1.73
C GLN A 42 6.27 0.78 2.23
N TRP A 43 6.46 0.92 3.53
CA TRP A 43 7.76 1.21 4.16
C TRP A 43 8.58 -0.04 4.46
N TRP A 44 8.02 -1.24 4.28
CA TRP A 44 8.77 -2.48 4.45
C TRP A 44 9.87 -2.58 3.40
N VAL A 45 11.11 -2.74 3.88
CA VAL A 45 12.29 -2.86 3.01
C VAL A 45 12.32 -4.27 2.41
N ALA A 46 12.20 -4.32 1.09
CA ALA A 46 12.33 -5.51 0.26
C ALA A 46 12.68 -5.03 -1.16
N ASP A 47 13.91 -5.17 -1.54
CA ASP A 47 14.42 -4.68 -2.82
C ASP A 47 13.77 -5.42 -3.99
N PHE A 48 13.24 -4.69 -4.94
CA PHE A 48 12.69 -5.28 -6.18
C PHE A 48 13.16 -4.46 -7.40
N VAL A 49 13.17 -5.10 -8.56
CA VAL A 49 13.71 -4.51 -9.79
C VAL A 49 12.60 -4.28 -10.81
N VAL A 50 12.55 -3.08 -11.39
CA VAL A 50 11.67 -2.76 -12.52
C VAL A 50 12.48 -2.05 -13.59
N ALA A 51 12.47 -2.55 -14.81
CA ALA A 51 13.22 -2.00 -15.95
C ALA A 51 14.71 -1.74 -15.63
N GLY A 52 15.34 -2.64 -14.86
CA GLY A 52 16.75 -2.54 -14.48
C GLY A 52 17.04 -1.58 -13.30
N ILE A 53 16.02 -0.93 -12.76
CA ILE A 53 16.16 -0.03 -11.60
C ILE A 53 15.74 -0.78 -10.32
N THR A 54 16.57 -0.73 -9.29
CA THR A 54 16.28 -1.32 -7.98
C THR A 54 15.59 -0.29 -7.08
N TYR A 55 14.46 -0.70 -6.50
CA TYR A 55 13.69 0.05 -5.52
C TYR A 55 13.73 -0.67 -4.17
N ARG A 56 14.15 0.02 -3.10
CA ARG A 56 14.31 -0.58 -1.76
C ARG A 56 13.00 -0.85 -1.03
N SER A 57 11.94 -0.15 -1.41
CA SER A 57 10.59 -0.35 -0.88
C SER A 57 9.55 0.19 -1.86
N THR A 58 8.28 -0.16 -1.65
CA THR A 58 7.19 0.39 -2.47
C THR A 58 6.98 1.90 -2.25
N GLU A 59 7.47 2.49 -1.15
CA GLU A 59 7.52 3.94 -0.97
C GLU A 59 8.53 4.58 -1.95
N HIS A 60 9.73 3.98 -2.14
CA HIS A 60 10.69 4.45 -3.14
C HIS A 60 10.11 4.41 -4.55
N TRP A 61 9.42 3.32 -4.89
CA TRP A 61 8.71 3.21 -6.16
C TRP A 61 7.65 4.31 -6.32
N MET A 62 6.73 4.41 -5.35
CA MET A 62 5.62 5.36 -5.42
C MET A 62 6.09 6.80 -5.62
N MET A 63 7.10 7.23 -4.88
CA MET A 63 7.61 8.60 -4.99
C MET A 63 8.43 8.82 -6.27
N ALA A 64 9.17 7.82 -6.76
CA ALA A 64 9.86 7.91 -8.03
C ALA A 64 8.86 7.98 -9.21
N GLU A 65 7.81 7.17 -9.21
CA GLU A 65 6.76 7.24 -10.24
C GLU A 65 5.96 8.54 -10.15
N LYS A 66 5.73 9.05 -8.94
CA LYS A 66 5.14 10.38 -8.76
C LYS A 66 6.01 11.47 -9.40
N ALA A 67 7.32 11.44 -9.19
CA ALA A 67 8.23 12.40 -9.80
C ALA A 67 8.21 12.30 -11.34
N ARG A 68 8.22 11.08 -11.89
CA ARG A 68 8.11 10.86 -13.34
C ARG A 68 6.79 11.33 -13.93
N LEU A 69 5.68 11.14 -13.20
CA LEU A 69 4.35 11.60 -13.61
C LEU A 69 4.28 13.12 -13.81
N PHE A 70 5.14 13.86 -13.10
CA PHE A 70 5.21 15.32 -13.17
C PHE A 70 6.49 15.83 -13.84
N ASP A 71 7.19 14.98 -14.60
CA ASP A 71 8.41 15.30 -15.35
C ASP A 71 9.51 15.98 -14.50
N ASP A 72 9.56 15.67 -13.19
CA ASP A 72 10.63 16.14 -12.31
C ASP A 72 11.84 15.22 -12.42
N GLU A 73 12.79 15.60 -13.28
CA GLU A 73 13.99 14.81 -13.54
C GLU A 73 15.01 14.83 -12.37
N GLY A 74 14.92 15.81 -11.47
CA GLY A 74 15.89 15.99 -10.38
C GLY A 74 15.65 15.10 -9.17
N ILE A 75 14.40 14.77 -8.89
CA ILE A 75 14.01 14.05 -7.68
C ILE A 75 14.20 12.53 -7.78
N PRO A 76 13.97 11.82 -8.90
CA PRO A 76 14.05 10.36 -8.94
C PRO A 76 15.42 9.81 -8.49
N ALA A 77 16.52 10.42 -8.91
CA ALA A 77 17.85 9.99 -8.50
C ALA A 77 18.07 10.13 -6.98
N ARG A 78 17.56 11.21 -6.38
CA ARG A 78 17.64 11.44 -4.93
C ARG A 78 16.78 10.43 -4.16
N ILE A 79 15.60 10.09 -4.68
CA ILE A 79 14.72 9.06 -4.10
C ILE A 79 15.41 7.70 -4.11
N LEU A 80 16.01 7.29 -5.23
CA LEU A 80 16.71 6.02 -5.34
C LEU A 80 17.94 5.93 -4.43
N ALA A 81 18.63 7.06 -4.17
CA ALA A 81 19.75 7.14 -3.25
C ALA A 81 19.36 7.22 -1.77
N ALA A 82 18.09 7.51 -1.47
CA ALA A 82 17.61 7.69 -0.10
C ALA A 82 17.76 6.40 0.72
N SER A 83 18.15 6.54 1.98
CA SER A 83 18.44 5.42 2.87
C SER A 83 17.20 4.86 3.56
N SER A 84 16.10 5.63 3.62
CA SER A 84 14.89 5.25 4.35
C SER A 84 13.61 5.73 3.66
N PRO A 85 12.49 5.01 3.84
CA PRO A 85 11.17 5.43 3.35
C PRO A 85 10.72 6.80 3.90
N ALA A 86 11.14 7.15 5.12
CA ALA A 86 10.84 8.46 5.71
C ALA A 86 11.50 9.61 4.93
N GLU A 87 12.75 9.43 4.54
CA GLU A 87 13.48 10.37 3.66
C GLU A 87 12.81 10.46 2.29
N VAL A 88 12.45 9.33 1.70
CA VAL A 88 11.73 9.25 0.42
C VAL A 88 10.41 10.02 0.48
N LYS A 89 9.62 9.85 1.54
CA LYS A 89 8.37 10.58 1.73
C LYS A 89 8.59 12.10 1.82
N LYS A 90 9.71 12.53 2.43
CA LYS A 90 10.09 13.94 2.47
C LYS A 90 10.42 14.46 1.07
N LEU A 91 11.24 13.72 0.31
CA LEU A 91 11.59 14.06 -1.08
C LEU A 91 10.34 14.13 -1.98
N GLY A 92 9.38 13.24 -1.79
CA GLY A 92 8.11 13.26 -2.52
C GLY A 92 7.26 14.52 -2.32
N ARG A 93 7.56 15.34 -1.29
CA ARG A 93 6.94 16.66 -1.08
C ARG A 93 7.68 17.78 -1.81
N GLU A 94 8.89 17.52 -2.27
CA GLU A 94 9.72 18.48 -3.02
C GLU A 94 9.44 18.42 -4.54
N ILE A 95 8.66 17.44 -5.01
CA ILE A 95 8.31 17.26 -6.42
C ILE A 95 7.63 18.52 -6.96
N GLN A 96 8.22 19.06 -8.05
CA GLN A 96 7.74 20.25 -8.71
C GLN A 96 6.55 19.95 -9.65
N TRP A 97 5.85 20.98 -10.07
CA TRP A 97 4.69 20.91 -11.01
C TRP A 97 3.60 19.92 -10.63
N PHE A 98 3.49 19.64 -9.33
CA PHE A 98 2.49 18.71 -8.81
C PHE A 98 1.07 19.20 -9.06
N VAL A 99 0.26 18.37 -9.72
CA VAL A 99 -1.16 18.58 -9.98
C VAL A 99 -1.95 17.53 -9.20
N PRO A 100 -2.73 17.95 -8.18
CA PRO A 100 -3.48 17.03 -7.33
C PRO A 100 -4.41 16.09 -8.09
N GLU A 101 -5.14 16.61 -9.07
CA GLU A 101 -6.11 15.86 -9.86
C GLU A 101 -5.43 14.74 -10.66
N THR A 102 -4.31 15.05 -11.32
CA THR A 102 -3.50 14.05 -12.04
C THR A 102 -2.96 12.96 -11.09
N TRP A 103 -2.51 13.36 -9.89
CA TRP A 103 -2.07 12.39 -8.90
C TRP A 103 -3.20 11.47 -8.43
N GLU A 104 -4.39 12.03 -8.15
CA GLU A 104 -5.56 11.25 -7.75
C GLU A 104 -5.95 10.20 -8.79
N GLU A 105 -5.84 10.51 -10.07
CA GLU A 105 -6.14 9.57 -11.17
C GLU A 105 -5.14 8.42 -11.25
N HIS A 106 -3.86 8.64 -10.94
CA HIS A 106 -2.79 7.69 -11.19
C HIS A 106 -2.29 6.94 -9.95
N LYS A 107 -2.42 7.53 -8.76
CA LYS A 107 -1.79 7.05 -7.52
C LYS A 107 -2.12 5.58 -7.19
N PHE A 108 -3.36 5.15 -7.41
CA PHE A 108 -3.79 3.78 -7.08
C PHE A 108 -3.08 2.75 -7.95
N GLU A 109 -3.01 2.98 -9.25
CA GLU A 109 -2.33 2.07 -10.19
C GLU A 109 -0.82 2.05 -9.94
N ILE A 110 -0.21 3.18 -9.64
CA ILE A 110 1.20 3.27 -9.26
C ILE A 110 1.48 2.39 -8.03
N VAL A 111 0.69 2.52 -6.97
CA VAL A 111 0.89 1.74 -5.73
C VAL A 111 0.60 0.26 -5.94
N LYS A 112 -0.45 -0.09 -6.68
CA LYS A 112 -0.74 -1.48 -7.05
C LYS A 112 0.42 -2.11 -7.82
N THR A 113 0.96 -1.40 -8.82
CA THR A 113 2.09 -1.88 -9.63
C THR A 113 3.35 -2.10 -8.80
N GLY A 114 3.73 -1.16 -7.93
CA GLY A 114 4.87 -1.33 -7.03
C GLY A 114 4.72 -2.53 -6.09
N ASN A 115 3.52 -2.70 -5.54
CA ASN A 115 3.24 -3.87 -4.71
C ASN A 115 3.25 -5.18 -5.51
N TRP A 116 2.75 -5.18 -6.76
CA TRP A 116 2.89 -6.33 -7.64
C TRP A 116 4.36 -6.74 -7.78
N HIS A 117 5.25 -5.82 -8.12
CA HIS A 117 6.68 -6.10 -8.26
C HIS A 117 7.32 -6.59 -6.96
N LYS A 118 6.99 -5.98 -5.83
CA LYS A 118 7.46 -6.41 -4.51
C LYS A 118 7.04 -7.85 -4.22
N PHE A 119 5.75 -8.15 -4.32
CA PHE A 119 5.24 -9.46 -3.91
C PHE A 119 5.53 -10.56 -4.94
N SER A 120 5.58 -10.27 -6.23
CA SER A 120 5.93 -11.27 -7.26
C SER A 120 7.41 -11.66 -7.25
N GLN A 121 8.30 -10.78 -6.81
CA GLN A 121 9.74 -11.03 -6.75
C GLN A 121 10.19 -11.66 -5.41
N HIS A 122 9.33 -11.70 -4.38
CA HIS A 122 9.65 -12.26 -3.06
C HIS A 122 8.69 -13.38 -2.68
N GLN A 123 9.11 -14.63 -2.87
CA GLN A 123 8.27 -15.81 -2.66
C GLN A 123 7.70 -15.92 -1.23
N ASN A 124 8.47 -15.52 -0.20
CA ASN A 124 8.02 -15.52 1.19
C ASN A 124 6.93 -14.46 1.44
N LEU A 125 7.05 -13.28 0.82
CA LEU A 125 6.04 -12.22 0.91
C LEU A 125 4.79 -12.61 0.13
N ALA A 126 4.94 -13.18 -1.09
CA ALA A 126 3.82 -13.70 -1.87
C ALA A 126 3.02 -14.74 -1.09
N ARG A 127 3.69 -15.71 -0.48
CA ARG A 127 3.05 -16.72 0.38
C ARG A 127 2.28 -16.09 1.53
N PHE A 128 2.84 -15.06 2.19
CA PHE A 128 2.14 -14.35 3.26
C PHE A 128 0.87 -13.67 2.73
N LEU A 129 0.95 -12.93 1.62
CA LEU A 129 -0.18 -12.23 1.03
C LEU A 129 -1.28 -13.21 0.59
N LEU A 130 -0.92 -14.32 -0.05
CA LEU A 130 -1.86 -15.37 -0.44
C LEU A 130 -2.52 -16.06 0.77
N ALA A 131 -1.77 -16.27 1.86
CA ALA A 131 -2.29 -16.84 3.11
C ALA A 131 -3.29 -15.92 3.84
N THR A 132 -3.43 -14.65 3.42
CA THR A 132 -4.51 -13.79 3.91
C THR A 132 -5.88 -14.25 3.42
N ALA A 133 -5.95 -15.18 2.46
CA ALA A 133 -7.16 -15.75 1.87
C ALA A 133 -8.14 -14.64 1.42
N ASP A 134 -9.38 -14.67 1.86
CA ASP A 134 -10.43 -13.71 1.44
C ASP A 134 -10.63 -12.56 2.44
N ARG A 135 -9.72 -12.43 3.41
CA ARG A 135 -9.80 -11.32 4.35
C ARG A 135 -9.65 -9.97 3.65
N VAL A 136 -10.44 -9.01 4.08
CA VAL A 136 -10.26 -7.60 3.69
C VAL A 136 -9.01 -7.08 4.39
N LEU A 137 -8.05 -6.60 3.62
CA LEU A 137 -6.84 -6.00 4.13
C LEU A 137 -7.11 -4.53 4.47
N VAL A 138 -6.78 -4.12 5.70
CA VAL A 138 -7.11 -2.78 6.20
C VAL A 138 -5.87 -2.13 6.78
N GLU A 139 -5.42 -1.04 6.17
CA GLU A 139 -4.35 -0.23 6.73
C GLU A 139 -4.89 0.63 7.88
N ALA A 140 -4.74 0.12 9.11
CA ALA A 140 -5.24 0.76 10.32
C ALA A 140 -4.21 1.77 10.88
N SER A 141 -3.92 2.78 10.06
CA SER A 141 -3.05 3.90 10.44
C SER A 141 -3.90 5.05 10.99
N PRO A 142 -3.70 5.48 12.24
CA PRO A 142 -4.46 6.60 12.81
C PRO A 142 -4.07 7.96 12.23
N VAL A 143 -2.95 8.02 11.49
CA VAL A 143 -2.39 9.26 10.93
C VAL A 143 -2.45 9.32 9.39
N ASP A 144 -2.93 8.28 8.74
CA ASP A 144 -3.03 8.23 7.27
C ASP A 144 -4.50 8.10 6.85
N THR A 145 -5.03 9.17 6.30
CA THR A 145 -6.40 9.27 5.78
C THR A 145 -6.45 9.18 4.25
N ILE A 146 -5.33 8.82 3.60
CA ILE A 146 -5.24 8.66 2.14
C ILE A 146 -5.10 7.19 1.79
N TRP A 147 -4.07 6.53 2.34
CA TRP A 147 -3.79 5.12 2.08
C TRP A 147 -4.47 4.20 3.09
N GLY A 148 -4.61 4.64 4.33
CA GLY A 148 -5.26 3.92 5.42
C GLY A 148 -6.67 4.39 5.72
N ILE A 149 -7.18 3.94 6.86
CA ILE A 149 -8.55 4.25 7.34
C ILE A 149 -8.60 5.45 8.30
N GLY A 150 -7.46 6.03 8.69
CA GLY A 150 -7.40 7.13 9.65
C GLY A 150 -7.80 6.73 11.08
N LEU A 151 -7.81 5.43 11.39
CA LEU A 151 -8.14 4.85 12.70
C LEU A 151 -7.10 3.81 13.07
N ALA A 152 -6.83 3.66 14.38
CA ALA A 152 -6.02 2.55 14.88
C ALA A 152 -6.83 1.23 14.89
N ALA A 153 -6.14 0.10 14.82
CA ALA A 153 -6.78 -1.23 14.74
C ALA A 153 -7.61 -1.60 15.98
N ASP A 154 -7.32 -0.99 17.12
CA ASP A 154 -8.02 -1.17 18.40
C ASP A 154 -9.15 -0.13 18.62
N SER A 155 -9.37 0.76 17.65
CA SER A 155 -10.54 1.66 17.69
C SER A 155 -11.83 0.85 17.57
N ALA A 156 -12.84 1.21 18.36
CA ALA A 156 -14.17 0.62 18.28
C ALA A 156 -14.81 0.74 16.88
N ASP A 157 -14.41 1.77 16.13
CA ASP A 157 -14.93 2.08 14.80
C ASP A 157 -14.16 1.39 13.67
N ALA A 158 -13.01 0.73 13.95
CA ALA A 158 -12.14 0.17 12.91
C ALA A 158 -12.83 -0.94 12.08
N GLU A 159 -13.71 -1.73 12.69
CA GLU A 159 -14.46 -2.79 12.01
C GLU A 159 -15.65 -2.27 11.18
N ASN A 160 -16.01 -0.98 11.32
CA ASN A 160 -17.13 -0.38 10.59
C ASN A 160 -16.64 0.56 9.46
N PRO A 161 -16.66 0.13 8.18
CA PRO A 161 -16.18 0.96 7.07
C PRO A 161 -16.93 2.29 6.89
N ALA A 162 -18.16 2.40 7.38
CA ALA A 162 -18.92 3.64 7.32
C ALA A 162 -18.33 4.75 8.22
N LEU A 163 -17.51 4.37 9.21
CA LEU A 163 -16.87 5.30 10.15
C LEU A 163 -15.39 5.55 9.84
N TRP A 164 -14.86 4.95 8.77
CA TRP A 164 -13.49 5.19 8.34
C TRP A 164 -13.28 6.64 7.89
N ARG A 165 -12.15 7.21 8.26
CA ARG A 165 -11.75 8.59 7.92
C ARG A 165 -10.92 8.67 6.65
N GLY A 166 -10.58 7.51 6.07
CA GLY A 166 -9.81 7.36 4.85
C GLY A 166 -10.27 6.14 4.05
N PRO A 167 -10.01 6.12 2.74
CA PRO A 167 -10.59 5.16 1.79
C PRO A 167 -9.91 3.78 1.76
N ASN A 168 -8.91 3.49 2.60
CA ASN A 168 -8.18 2.22 2.63
C ASN A 168 -7.52 1.83 1.30
N LEU A 169 -6.99 2.78 0.56
CA LEU A 169 -6.46 2.53 -0.78
C LEU A 169 -5.36 1.48 -0.82
N LEU A 170 -4.43 1.47 0.18
CA LEU A 170 -3.38 0.47 0.22
C LEU A 170 -3.94 -0.94 0.46
N GLY A 171 -4.88 -1.09 1.37
CA GLY A 171 -5.53 -2.38 1.60
C GLY A 171 -6.17 -2.94 0.33
N PHE A 172 -6.90 -2.11 -0.40
CA PHE A 172 -7.54 -2.52 -1.65
C PHE A 172 -6.54 -2.76 -2.79
N ALA A 173 -5.46 -2.00 -2.89
CA ALA A 173 -4.38 -2.27 -3.84
C ALA A 173 -3.72 -3.63 -3.59
N LEU A 174 -3.44 -3.97 -2.33
CA LEU A 174 -2.89 -5.27 -1.94
C LEU A 174 -3.86 -6.43 -2.22
N MET A 175 -5.16 -6.24 -2.03
CA MET A 175 -6.16 -7.24 -2.40
C MET A 175 -6.14 -7.51 -3.92
N LYS A 176 -5.99 -6.46 -4.75
CA LYS A 176 -5.81 -6.61 -6.19
C LYS A 176 -4.54 -7.38 -6.56
N VAL A 177 -3.43 -7.06 -5.90
CA VAL A 177 -2.16 -7.79 -6.08
C VAL A 177 -2.33 -9.26 -5.68
N ARG A 178 -3.02 -9.54 -4.57
CA ARG A 178 -3.33 -10.91 -4.14
C ARG A 178 -4.12 -11.67 -5.20
N ASP A 179 -5.13 -11.04 -5.80
CA ASP A 179 -5.93 -11.67 -6.85
C ASP A 179 -5.09 -11.98 -8.09
N GLN A 180 -4.22 -11.05 -8.50
CA GLN A 180 -3.28 -11.26 -9.61
C GLN A 180 -2.27 -12.38 -9.35
N LEU A 181 -1.86 -12.60 -8.09
CA LEU A 181 -0.96 -13.69 -7.71
C LEU A 181 -1.65 -15.05 -7.65
N ARG A 182 -2.97 -15.08 -7.57
CA ARG A 182 -3.77 -16.32 -7.58
C ARG A 182 -3.98 -16.87 -9.02
N GLY A 183 -3.88 -16.04 -10.05
CA GLY A 183 -4.13 -16.37 -11.47
C GLY A 183 -5.52 -16.03 -11.84
#